data_b94494f749b78fe517b7dbd113213e44
#
_entry.id   b94494f749b78fe517b7dbd113213e44
#
_cell.length_a   1.000
_cell.length_b   1.000
_cell.length_c   1.000
_cell.angle_alpha   90.00
_cell.angle_beta   90.00
_cell.angle_gamma   90.00
#
_symmetry.space_group_name_H-M   'P 1'
#
loop_
_entity.id
_entity.type
_entity.pdbx_description
1 polymer ?
#
loop_
_entity_poly.entity_id
_entity_poly.type
_entity_poly.pdbx_seq_one_letter_code
_entity_poly.pdbx_strand_id
1 'polypeptide(L)' 'MDARQGWYITGVTFTIELEREEDGRWIAEVPALPGVLCYGQDRDEAVAGVQALALRF' A
#
# COMPACT_ATOMS: atom_id res chain seq x y z
N MET A 1 -0.15 -14.47 0.86
CA MET A 1 0.44 -14.10 2.16
C MET A 1 0.31 -12.61 2.37
N ASP A 2 -0.28 -12.24 3.48
CA ASP A 2 -0.53 -10.84 3.79
C ASP A 2 0.49 -10.30 4.77
N ALA A 3 0.90 -9.07 4.56
CA ALA A 3 1.70 -8.33 5.52
C ALA A 3 1.06 -6.96 5.70
N ARG A 4 1.15 -6.42 6.91
CA ARG A 4 0.58 -5.12 7.22
C ARG A 4 1.64 -4.19 7.73
N GLN A 5 1.49 -2.94 7.36
CA GLN A 5 2.47 -1.93 7.68
C GLN A 5 1.75 -0.63 7.98
N GLY A 6 2.08 -0.02 9.12
CA GLY A 6 1.48 1.27 9.50
C GLY A 6 2.36 2.43 9.07
N TRP A 7 1.75 3.56 8.76
CA TRP A 7 2.47 4.79 8.42
C TRP A 7 1.57 5.99 8.68
N TYR A 8 2.17 7.18 8.67
CA TYR A 8 1.50 8.42 9.04
C TYR A 8 1.39 9.37 7.87
N ILE A 9 0.22 10.01 7.77
CA ILE A 9 0.03 11.17 6.90
C ILE A 9 -0.68 12.23 7.74
N THR A 10 -0.07 13.39 7.89
CA THR A 10 -0.69 14.53 8.57
C THR A 10 -1.22 14.17 9.96
N GLY A 11 -0.42 13.38 10.71
CA GLY A 11 -0.80 12.95 12.06
C GLY A 11 -1.81 11.82 12.12
N VAL A 12 -2.24 11.29 10.98
CA VAL A 12 -3.16 10.16 10.90
C VAL A 12 -2.39 8.91 10.54
N THR A 13 -2.67 7.81 11.26
CA THR A 13 -2.03 6.52 11.00
C THR A 13 -2.92 5.68 10.11
N PHE A 14 -2.36 5.18 9.03
CA PHE A 14 -3.04 4.23 8.14
C PHE A 14 -2.33 2.89 8.18
N THR A 15 -3.08 1.82 7.92
CA THR A 15 -2.53 0.48 7.75
C THR A 15 -2.45 0.19 6.26
N ILE A 16 -1.30 -0.26 5.81
CA ILE A 16 -1.10 -0.74 4.45
C ILE A 16 -1.13 -2.25 4.47
N GLU A 17 -1.99 -2.86 3.67
CA GLU A 17 -2.02 -4.30 3.48
C GLU A 17 -1.21 -4.65 2.23
N LEU A 18 -0.35 -5.65 2.36
CA LEU A 18 0.53 -6.10 1.30
C LEU A 18 0.24 -7.55 0.96
N GLU A 19 0.16 -7.84 -0.32
CA GLU A 19 -0.05 -9.20 -0.80
C GLU A 19 0.81 -9.43 -2.02
N ARG A 20 1.38 -10.64 -2.12
CA ARG A 20 2.15 -11.02 -3.29
C ARG A 20 1.25 -11.75 -4.27
N GLU A 21 1.23 -11.30 -5.52
CA GLU A 21 0.44 -11.93 -6.56
C GLU A 21 1.16 -13.14 -7.13
N GLU A 22 0.41 -14.00 -7.82
CA GLU A 22 0.96 -15.23 -8.39
C GLU A 22 2.08 -14.97 -9.40
N ASP A 23 2.03 -13.85 -10.09
CA ASP A 23 3.05 -13.48 -11.07
C ASP A 23 4.29 -12.83 -10.45
N GLY A 24 4.34 -12.74 -9.12
CA GLY A 24 5.48 -12.20 -8.40
C GLY A 24 5.39 -10.73 -8.08
N ARG A 25 4.41 -10.01 -8.65
CA ARG A 25 4.21 -8.61 -8.28
C ARG A 25 3.62 -8.50 -6.89
N TRP A 26 3.81 -7.33 -6.30
CA TRP A 26 3.21 -7.01 -5.01
C TRP A 26 2.09 -6.00 -5.20
N ILE A 27 1.06 -6.12 -4.38
CA ILE A 27 0.01 -5.12 -4.32
C ILE A 27 -0.04 -4.55 -2.91
N ALA A 28 -0.12 -3.23 -2.82
CA ALA A 28 -0.29 -2.53 -1.55
C ALA A 28 -1.62 -1.80 -1.59
N GLU A 29 -2.35 -1.87 -0.49
CA GLU A 29 -3.67 -1.27 -0.40
C GLU A 29 -3.85 -0.59 0.94
N VAL A 30 -4.57 0.53 0.96
CA VAL A 30 -4.99 1.19 2.18
C VAL A 30 -6.49 0.97 2.32
N PRO A 31 -6.93 0.00 3.14
CA PRO A 31 -8.36 -0.32 3.24
C PRO A 31 -9.22 0.84 3.69
N ALA A 32 -8.67 1.75 4.50
CA ALA A 32 -9.38 2.93 4.98
C ALA A 32 -9.67 3.95 3.89
N LEU A 33 -8.98 3.85 2.75
CA LEU A 33 -9.12 4.79 1.63
C LEU A 33 -9.53 4.00 0.38
N PRO A 34 -10.82 3.86 0.11
CA PRO A 34 -11.30 3.05 -1.02
C PRO A 34 -10.66 3.47 -2.35
N GLY A 35 -10.18 2.50 -3.08
CA GLY A 35 -9.55 2.73 -4.37
C GLY A 35 -8.08 3.10 -4.32
N VAL A 36 -7.51 3.26 -3.12
CA VAL A 36 -6.09 3.55 -2.98
C VAL A 36 -5.32 2.25 -2.89
N LEU A 37 -4.79 1.82 -4.03
CA LEU A 37 -3.95 0.63 -4.13
C LEU A 37 -2.91 0.83 -5.22
N CYS A 38 -1.81 0.10 -5.13
CA CYS A 38 -0.74 0.20 -6.12
C CYS A 38 0.00 -1.13 -6.23
N TYR A 39 0.37 -1.49 -7.45
CA TYR A 39 1.23 -2.64 -7.70
C TYR A 39 2.68 -2.20 -7.74
N GLY A 40 3.58 -3.13 -7.40
CA GLY A 40 5.00 -2.90 -7.52
C GLY A 40 5.74 -4.20 -7.81
N GLN A 41 6.95 -4.07 -8.32
CA GLN A 41 7.82 -5.22 -8.58
C GLN A 41 8.30 -5.86 -7.28
N ASP A 42 8.39 -5.06 -6.23
CA ASP A 42 8.74 -5.51 -4.89
C ASP A 42 7.90 -4.75 -3.86
N ARG A 43 8.06 -5.12 -2.59
CA ARG A 43 7.29 -4.52 -1.51
C ARG A 43 7.50 -3.01 -1.42
N ASP A 44 8.77 -2.58 -1.49
CA ASP A 44 9.10 -1.17 -1.31
C ASP A 44 8.47 -0.32 -2.40
N GLU A 45 8.48 -0.81 -3.64
CA GLU A 45 7.87 -0.09 -4.75
C GLU A 45 6.35 0.02 -4.57
N ALA A 46 5.70 -1.07 -4.16
CA ALA A 46 4.25 -1.06 -3.95
C ALA A 46 3.88 -0.10 -2.81
N VAL A 47 4.63 -0.12 -1.72
CA VAL A 47 4.39 0.76 -0.58
C VAL A 47 4.59 2.22 -0.97
N ALA A 48 5.68 2.53 -1.67
CA ALA A 48 5.94 3.90 -2.10
C ALA A 48 4.84 4.41 -3.03
N GLY A 49 4.38 3.54 -3.94
CA GLY A 49 3.31 3.91 -4.87
C GLY A 49 1.99 4.19 -4.15
N VAL A 50 1.61 3.33 -3.21
CA VAL A 50 0.35 3.52 -2.50
C VAL A 50 0.40 4.72 -1.57
N GLN A 51 1.57 5.03 -1.00
CA GLN A 51 1.73 6.23 -0.19
C GLN A 51 1.53 7.50 -1.03
N ALA A 52 2.08 7.51 -2.24
CA ALA A 52 1.92 8.64 -3.13
C ALA A 52 0.46 8.85 -3.51
N LEU A 53 -0.28 7.76 -3.75
CA LEU A 53 -1.71 7.84 -4.05
C LEU A 53 -2.50 8.34 -2.86
N ALA A 54 -2.19 7.86 -1.67
CA ALA A 54 -2.90 8.26 -0.45
C ALA A 54 -2.74 9.75 -0.16
N LEU A 55 -1.58 10.31 -0.48
CA LEU A 55 -1.33 11.74 -0.29
C LEU A 55 -2.20 12.62 -1.18
N ARG A 56 -2.70 12.05 -2.28
CA ARG A 56 -3.59 12.78 -3.21
C ARG A 56 -5.06 12.59 -2.87
N PHE A 57 -5.34 11.67 -1.97
CA PHE A 57 -6.72 11.34 -1.62
C PHE A 57 -7.36 12.45 -0.80
#